data_751e815c6a70b18a4aec0ba0a0accba9
#
_entry.id   751e815c6a70b18a4aec0ba0a0accba9
#
_cell.length_a   1.000
_cell.length_b   1.000
_cell.length_c   1.000
_cell.angle_alpha   90.00
_cell.angle_beta   90.00
_cell.angle_gamma   90.00
#
_symmetry.space_group_name_H-M   'P 1'
#
loop_
_entity.id
_entity.type
_entity.pdbx_description
1 polymer ?
#
loop_
_entity_poly.entity_id
_entity_poly.type
_entity_poly.pdbx_seq_one_letter_code
_entity_poly.pdbx_strand_id
1 'polypeptide(L)' 'MKKYRCIVCGYVYDPAENNNVAFEKLPADWVCPECGVGKDQFEEV' A
#
# COMPACT_ATOMS: atom_id res chain seq x y z
N MET A 1 11.74 2.06 6.16
CA MET A 1 10.83 1.07 5.54
C MET A 1 10.45 1.54 4.14
N LYS A 2 10.19 0.60 3.25
CA LYS A 2 9.87 0.93 1.88
C LYS A 2 8.44 1.44 1.75
N LYS A 3 8.26 2.46 0.93
CA LYS A 3 6.93 2.96 0.62
C LYS A 3 6.43 2.35 -0.67
N TYR A 4 5.12 2.24 -0.80
CA TYR A 4 4.50 1.70 -2.01
C TYR A 4 3.45 2.68 -2.51
N ARG A 5 3.35 2.81 -3.82
CA ARG A 5 2.41 3.75 -4.43
C ARG A 5 1.40 2.98 -5.27
N CYS A 6 0.14 3.34 -5.11
CA CYS A 6 -0.92 2.81 -5.95
C CYS A 6 -0.78 3.38 -7.36
N ILE A 7 -0.66 2.50 -8.36
CA ILE A 7 -0.47 2.95 -9.74
C ILE A 7 -1.76 3.44 -10.38
N VAL A 8 -2.89 3.25 -9.70
CA VAL A 8 -4.19 3.66 -10.23
C VAL A 8 -4.56 5.06 -9.76
N CYS A 9 -4.44 5.33 -8.45
CA CYS A 9 -4.89 6.62 -7.92
C CYS A 9 -3.76 7.46 -7.32
N GLY A 10 -2.57 6.90 -7.16
CA GLY A 10 -1.43 7.65 -6.62
C GLY A 10 -1.32 7.65 -5.10
N TYR A 11 -2.15 6.89 -4.41
CA TYR A 11 -2.06 6.78 -2.96
C TYR A 11 -0.71 6.16 -2.58
N VAL A 12 -0.05 6.74 -1.57
CA VAL A 12 1.23 6.22 -1.09
C VAL A 12 1.03 5.56 0.27
N TYR A 13 1.36 4.27 0.35
CA TYR A 13 1.35 3.56 1.62
C TYR A 13 2.71 3.76 2.30
N ASP A 14 2.70 4.41 3.45
CA ASP A 14 3.90 4.63 4.25
C ASP A 14 3.80 3.81 5.53
N PRO A 15 4.63 2.78 5.70
CA PRO A 15 4.58 1.96 6.92
C PRO A 15 4.74 2.77 8.19
N ALA A 16 5.53 3.84 8.17
CA ALA A 16 5.76 4.66 9.36
C ALA A 16 4.48 5.34 9.82
N GLU A 17 3.52 5.60 8.92
CA GLU A 17 2.24 6.21 9.25
C GLU A 17 1.16 5.17 9.51
N ASN A 18 1.51 3.88 9.48
CA ASN A 18 0.57 2.79 9.63
C ASN A 18 1.09 1.79 10.66
N ASN A 19 1.49 2.30 11.83
CA ASN A 19 1.95 1.50 12.97
C ASN A 19 3.16 0.65 12.62
N ASN A 20 4.00 1.13 11.70
CA ASN A 20 5.22 0.43 11.26
C ASN A 20 4.94 -0.95 10.68
N VAL A 21 3.77 -1.13 10.06
CA VAL A 21 3.43 -2.39 9.41
C VAL A 21 3.94 -2.35 7.98
N ALA A 22 4.87 -3.24 7.65
CA ALA A 22 5.42 -3.32 6.30
C ALA A 22 4.33 -3.70 5.31
N PHE A 23 4.47 -3.23 4.05
CA PHE A 23 3.47 -3.52 3.02
C PHE A 23 3.28 -5.03 2.84
N GLU A 24 4.37 -5.80 2.91
CA GLU A 24 4.32 -7.26 2.76
C GLU A 24 3.55 -7.93 3.88
N LYS A 25 3.41 -7.24 5.03
CA LYS A 25 2.69 -7.79 6.19
C LYS A 25 1.21 -7.53 6.14
N LEU A 26 0.74 -6.74 5.19
CA LEU A 26 -0.68 -6.49 5.04
C LEU A 26 -1.39 -7.75 4.60
N PRO A 27 -2.68 -7.93 5.00
CA PRO A 27 -3.45 -9.10 4.55
C PRO A 27 -3.52 -9.19 3.04
N ALA A 28 -3.68 -10.40 2.53
CA ALA A 28 -3.77 -10.61 1.08
C ALA A 28 -4.98 -9.90 0.47
N ASP A 29 -6.03 -9.67 1.28
CA ASP A 29 -7.24 -9.01 0.81
C ASP A 29 -7.25 -7.51 1.10
N TRP A 30 -6.11 -6.95 1.55
CA TRP A 30 -6.00 -5.51 1.76
C TRP A 30 -6.13 -4.79 0.43
N VAL A 31 -6.85 -3.68 0.45
CA VAL A 31 -7.06 -2.89 -0.77
C VAL A 31 -6.71 -1.43 -0.50
N CYS A 32 -6.48 -0.70 -1.59
CA CYS A 32 -6.20 0.73 -1.50
C CYS A 32 -7.39 1.45 -0.87
N PRO A 33 -7.16 2.24 0.20
CA PRO A 33 -8.26 2.96 0.85
C PRO A 33 -8.83 4.08 0.00
N GLU A 34 -8.14 4.47 -1.07
CA GLU A 34 -8.60 5.56 -1.92
C GLU A 34 -9.41 5.07 -3.11
N CYS A 35 -8.94 4.01 -3.78
CA CYS A 35 -9.62 3.54 -4.99
C CYS A 35 -10.07 2.08 -4.94
N GLY A 36 -9.62 1.33 -3.93
CA GLY A 36 -10.11 -0.02 -3.72
C GLY A 36 -9.45 -1.12 -4.52
N VAL A 37 -8.35 -0.83 -5.23
CA VAL A 37 -7.64 -1.89 -5.96
C VAL A 37 -6.77 -2.70 -4.99
N GLY A 38 -6.41 -3.91 -5.39
CA GLY A 38 -5.64 -4.81 -4.56
C GLY A 38 -4.16 -4.45 -4.49
N LYS A 39 -3.42 -5.22 -3.69
CA LYS A 39 -2.00 -4.98 -3.49
C LYS A 39 -1.19 -5.13 -4.78
N ASP A 40 -1.67 -5.91 -5.72
CA ASP A 40 -0.97 -6.13 -6.98
C ASP A 40 -0.92 -4.88 -7.86
N GLN A 41 -1.67 -3.84 -7.50
CA GLN A 41 -1.66 -2.56 -8.22
C GLN A 41 -0.75 -1.53 -7.54
N PHE A 42 0.13 -1.98 -6.68
CA PHE A 42 1.09 -1.10 -6.00
C PHE A 42 2.49 -1.37 -6.48
N GLU A 43 3.30 -0.32 -6.54
CA GLU A 43 4.71 -0.44 -6.89
C GLU A 43 5.56 0.19 -5.79
N GLU A 44 6.77 -0.31 -5.61
CA GLU A 44 7.70 0.24 -4.63
C GLU A 44 8.20 1.60 -5.12
N VAL A 45 8.19 2.56 -4.21
CA VAL A 45 8.66 3.92 -4.51
C VAL A 45 10.10 4.11 -4.08
#